data_ea823b04cbbf5303d4529a88ad37ab5a
#
_entry.id   ea823b04cbbf5303d4529a88ad37ab5a
#
_cell.length_a   1.000
_cell.length_b   1.000
_cell.length_c   1.000
_cell.angle_alpha   90.00
_cell.angle_beta   90.00
_cell.angle_gamma   90.00
#
_symmetry.space_group_name_H-M   'P 1'
#
loop_
_entity.id
_entity.type
_entity.pdbx_description
1 polymer ?
#
loop_
_entity_poly.entity_id
_entity_poly.type
_entity_poly.pdbx_seq_one_letter_code
_entity_poly.pdbx_strand_id
1 'polypeptide(L)'
;MRRVLAAFAAMALAFTAGPAAAEIRALIVAVSKYAEPIPSLEGPPNDAAALKSLLQEQGATDVTSLADDQATRANIRSALESLGKRSKPGDWVIFFYAGHGAQAKSRDPTEADGMDEFMALGGFRVTRPDTNQYILDDDLRGWLVNFFPTTVNVLQIADACHSGTLNRAIVAPTPFKKRTALDNPLAISLPPSPPDPARLPPSKVDPPNLVYVGAAQDNQFALEGPLPRGDSPSRGLLTYALEGALKERRPNGNLVSDLDNNGQLSLAELASTLESRTRELSSTQQWSSAAVPARNERSVIFQPLKPPPADERPIEVKPADEAAADLLGGRGPWASIPRGTPDLTWNAKEGWVTDSRGDRVAENLKTPEQLTGVIMKRRAINQLAGSANERLVKVDIGPRPKGQLYKNGENVDLAVTHRGGAAYLTAFNLASDGTVQMLYPLAGEGDGLMGAGQTRVVMARTKAAPPFGVDNVVALVTPTDPKVLRAALKRIDGKRDAMVAAGLVRDELDQAKGQAAMALGELYTGP
;
A
#
# COMPACT_ATOMS: atom_id res chain seq x y z
N MET A 1 32.11 37.87 62.32
CA MET A 1 31.81 36.42 62.42
C MET A 1 30.33 36.23 62.17
N ARG A 2 29.94 35.95 60.97
CA ARG A 2 28.57 35.46 60.65
C ARG A 2 28.71 34.42 59.55
N ARG A 3 28.39 33.17 59.87
CA ARG A 3 28.36 32.04 58.94
C ARG A 3 27.05 32.11 58.16
N VAL A 4 27.14 32.16 56.82
CA VAL A 4 26.02 32.02 55.92
C VAL A 4 26.00 30.56 55.48
N LEU A 5 24.96 29.81 55.90
CA LEU A 5 24.64 28.47 55.37
C LEU A 5 23.92 28.64 54.04
N ALA A 6 24.52 28.16 52.97
CA ALA A 6 23.84 27.99 51.69
C ALA A 6 23.14 26.63 51.66
N ALA A 7 21.80 26.64 51.66
CA ALA A 7 20.97 25.44 51.42
C ALA A 7 20.85 25.22 49.90
N PHE A 8 21.47 24.16 49.37
CA PHE A 8 21.21 23.66 48.03
C PHE A 8 19.90 22.86 48.04
N ALA A 9 18.84 23.42 47.48
CA ALA A 9 17.63 22.67 47.19
C ALA A 9 17.86 21.85 45.89
N ALA A 10 18.06 20.56 46.05
CA ALA A 10 18.05 19.61 44.93
C ALA A 10 16.60 19.41 44.45
N MET A 11 16.25 20.09 43.37
CA MET A 11 14.99 19.90 42.67
C MET A 11 15.05 18.61 41.84
N ALA A 12 14.53 17.51 42.38
CA ALA A 12 14.38 16.26 41.65
C ALA A 12 13.33 16.49 40.54
N LEU A 13 13.77 16.55 39.28
CA LEU A 13 12.90 16.46 38.13
C LEU A 13 12.33 15.01 38.10
N ALA A 14 11.11 14.84 38.62
CA ALA A 14 10.35 13.66 38.33
C ALA A 14 9.96 13.70 36.85
N PHE A 15 10.69 12.97 36.02
CA PHE A 15 10.22 12.63 34.67
C PHE A 15 8.94 11.79 34.86
N THR A 16 7.79 12.40 34.69
CA THR A 16 6.55 11.67 34.48
C THR A 16 6.69 10.97 33.12
N ALA A 17 7.07 9.69 33.14
CA ALA A 17 6.96 8.85 31.96
C ALA A 17 5.49 8.92 31.52
N GLY A 18 5.21 9.56 30.39
CA GLY A 18 3.91 9.48 29.76
C GLY A 18 3.55 8.01 29.52
N PRO A 19 2.27 7.67 29.38
CA PRO A 19 1.88 6.29 29.09
C PRO A 19 2.69 5.81 27.88
N ALA A 20 3.44 4.73 28.05
CA ALA A 20 4.18 4.09 26.96
C ALA A 20 3.16 3.76 25.86
N ALA A 21 3.46 4.17 24.63
CA ALA A 21 2.60 3.81 23.49
C ALA A 21 2.48 2.28 23.42
N ALA A 22 1.27 1.78 23.15
CA ALA A 22 1.03 0.37 22.95
C ALA A 22 1.93 -0.15 21.83
N GLU A 23 2.70 -1.21 22.09
CA GLU A 23 3.59 -1.82 21.10
C GLU A 23 2.84 -2.92 20.32
N ILE A 24 3.19 -3.04 19.04
CA ILE A 24 2.74 -4.15 18.19
C ILE A 24 3.85 -5.19 18.15
N ARG A 25 3.52 -6.43 18.53
CA ARG A 25 4.38 -7.60 18.45
C ARG A 25 3.74 -8.64 17.56
N ALA A 26 4.51 -9.48 16.88
CA ALA A 26 3.91 -10.47 15.99
C ALA A 26 4.66 -11.79 15.94
N LEU A 27 3.90 -12.87 15.79
CA LEU A 27 4.36 -14.16 15.30
C LEU A 27 3.69 -14.46 13.96
N ILE A 28 4.50 -14.57 12.92
CA ILE A 28 4.08 -14.89 11.56
C ILE A 28 4.48 -16.33 11.26
N VAL A 29 3.50 -17.17 10.97
CA VAL A 29 3.69 -18.58 10.61
C VAL A 29 3.24 -18.79 9.18
N ALA A 30 4.14 -19.28 8.31
CA ALA A 30 3.86 -19.51 6.90
C ALA A 30 4.31 -20.91 6.47
N VAL A 31 3.37 -21.73 6.04
CA VAL A 31 3.65 -23.11 5.64
C VAL A 31 3.27 -23.31 4.18
N SER A 32 4.25 -23.59 3.36
CA SER A 32 4.10 -23.82 1.92
C SER A 32 4.38 -25.26 1.51
N LYS A 33 5.20 -25.99 2.28
CA LYS A 33 5.68 -27.34 1.93
C LYS A 33 5.05 -28.38 2.83
N TYR A 34 4.42 -29.36 2.22
CA TYR A 34 3.75 -30.48 2.88
C TYR A 34 4.24 -31.81 2.32
N ALA A 35 4.01 -32.90 3.04
CA ALA A 35 4.29 -34.24 2.53
C ALA A 35 3.16 -34.69 1.59
N GLU A 36 3.52 -35.45 0.56
CA GLU A 36 2.54 -36.07 -0.33
C GLU A 36 1.48 -36.88 0.46
N PRO A 37 0.20 -36.85 0.08
CA PRO A 37 -0.36 -36.26 -1.15
C PRO A 37 -0.85 -34.80 -1.00
N ILE A 38 -0.47 -34.09 0.04
CA ILE A 38 -0.95 -32.70 0.28
C ILE A 38 -0.25 -31.75 -0.70
N PRO A 39 -1.00 -30.96 -1.48
CA PRO A 39 -0.39 -30.05 -2.44
C PRO A 39 0.38 -28.92 -1.76
N SER A 40 1.53 -28.56 -2.28
CA SER A 40 2.25 -27.36 -1.84
C SER A 40 1.51 -26.09 -2.24
N LEU A 41 1.69 -25.04 -1.43
CA LEU A 41 1.13 -23.70 -1.61
C LEU A 41 2.23 -22.71 -2.04
N GLU A 42 1.90 -21.76 -2.88
CA GLU A 42 2.82 -20.71 -3.33
C GLU A 42 2.61 -19.39 -2.59
N GLY A 43 1.40 -19.17 -2.05
CA GLY A 43 1.00 -17.93 -1.39
C GLY A 43 1.64 -17.65 -0.04
N PRO A 44 1.76 -18.62 0.89
CA PRO A 44 2.16 -18.35 2.27
C PRO A 44 3.47 -17.59 2.45
N PRO A 45 4.57 -17.86 1.69
CA PRO A 45 5.79 -17.08 1.80
C PRO A 45 5.59 -15.61 1.39
N ASN A 46 4.78 -15.36 0.36
CA ASN A 46 4.48 -14.02 -0.13
C ASN A 46 3.57 -13.27 0.85
N ASP A 47 2.63 -13.97 1.48
CA ASP A 47 1.76 -13.41 2.52
C ASP A 47 2.56 -13.00 3.76
N ALA A 48 3.45 -13.88 4.21
CA ALA A 48 4.34 -13.59 5.34
C ALA A 48 5.24 -12.38 5.09
N ALA A 49 5.82 -12.28 3.89
CA ALA A 49 6.66 -11.15 3.50
C ALA A 49 5.87 -9.84 3.47
N ALA A 50 4.68 -9.84 2.88
CA ALA A 50 3.81 -8.67 2.81
C ALA A 50 3.34 -8.21 4.19
N LEU A 51 2.88 -9.15 5.03
CA LEU A 51 2.45 -8.82 6.39
C LEU A 51 3.60 -8.30 7.24
N LYS A 52 4.79 -8.92 7.14
CA LYS A 52 5.99 -8.46 7.86
C LYS A 52 6.33 -7.02 7.49
N SER A 53 6.36 -6.69 6.19
CA SER A 53 6.59 -5.33 5.71
C SER A 53 5.53 -4.36 6.27
N LEU A 54 4.26 -4.74 6.17
CA LEU A 54 3.14 -3.95 6.68
C LEU A 54 3.25 -3.66 8.18
N LEU A 55 3.59 -4.67 8.98
CA LEU A 55 3.76 -4.50 10.43
C LEU A 55 4.98 -3.62 10.77
N GLN A 56 6.07 -3.73 10.02
CA GLN A 56 7.23 -2.85 10.18
C GLN A 56 6.90 -1.39 9.83
N GLU A 57 6.14 -1.16 8.76
CA GLU A 57 5.60 0.16 8.41
C GLU A 57 4.69 0.72 9.52
N GLN A 58 4.02 -0.15 10.29
CA GLN A 58 3.22 0.20 11.47
C GLN A 58 4.04 0.38 12.76
N GLY A 59 5.37 0.30 12.67
CA GLY A 59 6.26 0.48 13.82
C GLY A 59 6.48 -0.76 14.68
N ALA A 60 6.03 -1.95 14.25
CA ALA A 60 6.32 -3.18 14.95
C ALA A 60 7.82 -3.54 14.85
N THR A 61 8.49 -3.66 15.99
CA THR A 61 9.92 -4.01 16.08
C THR A 61 10.17 -5.44 16.52
N ASP A 62 9.19 -6.09 17.16
CA ASP A 62 9.25 -7.45 17.68
C ASP A 62 8.41 -8.39 16.80
N VAL A 63 8.96 -8.77 15.65
CA VAL A 63 8.30 -9.65 14.67
C VAL A 63 9.12 -10.91 14.47
N THR A 64 8.58 -12.04 14.93
CA THR A 64 9.14 -13.38 14.74
C THR A 64 8.45 -14.05 13.54
N SER A 65 9.20 -14.72 12.67
CA SER A 65 8.66 -15.47 11.54
C SER A 65 9.14 -16.93 11.60
N LEU A 66 8.22 -17.85 11.43
CA LEU A 66 8.48 -19.30 11.34
C LEU A 66 7.92 -19.82 10.01
N ALA A 67 8.76 -20.47 9.22
CA ALA A 67 8.37 -20.97 7.90
C ALA A 67 8.66 -22.47 7.76
N ASP A 68 7.81 -23.17 7.05
CA ASP A 68 7.96 -24.58 6.68
C ASP A 68 8.50 -25.43 7.84
N ASP A 69 9.72 -25.98 7.73
CA ASP A 69 10.32 -26.86 8.75
C ASP A 69 10.49 -26.20 10.14
N GLN A 70 10.52 -24.89 10.20
CA GLN A 70 10.55 -24.15 11.48
C GLN A 70 9.15 -24.01 12.09
N ALA A 71 8.10 -24.11 11.30
CA ALA A 71 6.71 -24.03 11.73
C ALA A 71 6.27 -25.35 12.35
N THR A 72 6.79 -25.66 13.52
CA THR A 72 6.43 -26.81 14.33
C THR A 72 5.58 -26.38 15.53
N ARG A 73 4.75 -27.29 16.04
CA ARG A 73 3.95 -27.04 17.26
C ARG A 73 4.82 -26.50 18.42
N ALA A 74 5.96 -27.16 18.67
CA ALA A 74 6.87 -26.77 19.75
C ALA A 74 7.43 -25.36 19.55
N ASN A 75 7.87 -25.02 18.35
CA ASN A 75 8.44 -23.70 18.05
C ASN A 75 7.39 -22.60 18.14
N ILE A 76 6.18 -22.84 17.62
CA ILE A 76 5.07 -21.88 17.67
C ILE A 76 4.66 -21.63 19.13
N ARG A 77 4.47 -22.69 19.92
CA ARG A 77 4.17 -22.59 21.34
C ARG A 77 5.23 -21.77 22.10
N SER A 78 6.50 -22.10 21.90
CA SER A 78 7.63 -21.41 22.54
C SER A 78 7.70 -19.93 22.15
N ALA A 79 7.44 -19.62 20.87
CA ALA A 79 7.42 -18.24 20.38
C ALA A 79 6.27 -17.44 21.00
N LEU A 80 5.05 -18.01 21.09
CA LEU A 80 3.91 -17.37 21.74
C LEU A 80 4.16 -17.14 23.23
N GLU A 81 4.69 -18.14 23.95
CA GLU A 81 5.05 -18.00 25.36
C GLU A 81 6.10 -16.90 25.58
N SER A 82 7.10 -16.84 24.71
CA SER A 82 8.14 -15.82 24.75
C SER A 82 7.58 -14.42 24.46
N LEU A 83 6.67 -14.27 23.50
CA LEU A 83 5.95 -13.01 23.25
C LEU A 83 5.12 -12.61 24.47
N GLY A 84 4.40 -13.54 25.10
CA GLY A 84 3.62 -13.27 26.30
C GLY A 84 4.47 -12.70 27.44
N LYS A 85 5.66 -13.27 27.67
CA LYS A 85 6.61 -12.78 28.69
C LYS A 85 7.12 -11.35 28.43
N ARG A 86 7.13 -10.91 27.19
CA ARG A 86 7.62 -9.55 26.82
C ARG A 86 6.50 -8.53 26.68
N SER A 87 5.25 -8.99 26.55
CA SER A 87 4.10 -8.12 26.35
C SER A 87 3.70 -7.40 27.62
N LYS A 88 3.28 -6.14 27.49
CA LYS A 88 2.84 -5.27 28.59
C LYS A 88 1.35 -4.93 28.44
N PRO A 89 0.69 -4.50 29.53
CA PRO A 89 -0.68 -4.01 29.43
C PRO A 89 -0.85 -2.95 28.36
N GLY A 90 -1.84 -3.14 27.49
CA GLY A 90 -2.12 -2.27 26.36
C GLY A 90 -1.49 -2.69 25.03
N ASP A 91 -0.46 -3.54 25.05
CA ASP A 91 0.17 -4.03 23.81
C ASP A 91 -0.81 -4.84 22.95
N TRP A 92 -0.50 -4.89 21.66
CA TRP A 92 -1.13 -5.77 20.69
C TRP A 92 -0.17 -6.89 20.28
N VAL A 93 -0.63 -8.13 20.35
CA VAL A 93 0.06 -9.29 19.82
C VAL A 93 -0.71 -9.80 18.61
N ILE A 94 -0.03 -9.91 17.47
CA ILE A 94 -0.60 -10.43 16.24
C ILE A 94 -0.06 -11.85 16.02
N PHE A 95 -0.95 -12.84 16.04
CA PHE A 95 -0.66 -14.19 15.58
C PHE A 95 -1.22 -14.35 14.17
N PHE A 96 -0.36 -14.61 13.21
CA PHE A 96 -0.73 -14.84 11.81
C PHE A 96 -0.32 -16.24 11.38
N TYR A 97 -1.24 -16.93 10.74
CA TYR A 97 -0.99 -18.20 10.08
C TYR A 97 -1.44 -18.15 8.62
N ALA A 98 -0.57 -18.56 7.71
CA ALA A 98 -0.89 -18.81 6.29
C ALA A 98 -0.44 -20.23 5.93
N GLY A 99 -1.38 -21.04 5.42
CA GLY A 99 -1.11 -22.43 5.10
C GLY A 99 -2.39 -23.24 4.90
N HIS A 100 -2.26 -24.56 4.92
CA HIS A 100 -3.41 -25.46 4.94
C HIS A 100 -4.04 -25.57 6.32
N GLY A 101 -5.37 -25.49 6.34
CA GLY A 101 -6.18 -25.91 7.48
C GLY A 101 -7.06 -27.11 7.11
N ALA A 102 -7.51 -27.85 8.09
CA ALA A 102 -8.42 -28.96 7.89
C ALA A 102 -9.19 -29.29 9.18
N GLN A 103 -10.09 -30.27 9.09
CA GLN A 103 -10.79 -30.85 10.24
C GLN A 103 -10.39 -32.33 10.41
N ALA A 104 -10.45 -32.79 11.64
CA ALA A 104 -10.29 -34.19 12.01
C ALA A 104 -11.44 -34.60 12.94
N LYS A 105 -11.68 -35.90 13.07
CA LYS A 105 -12.68 -36.37 14.03
C LYS A 105 -12.26 -35.97 15.44
N SER A 106 -13.11 -35.24 16.13
CA SER A 106 -12.88 -34.85 17.50
C SER A 106 -12.94 -36.06 18.45
N ARG A 107 -12.16 -35.98 19.52
CA ARG A 107 -12.23 -36.89 20.68
C ARG A 107 -12.98 -36.24 21.83
N ASP A 108 -13.32 -34.98 21.73
CA ASP A 108 -14.09 -34.25 22.71
C ASP A 108 -15.60 -34.46 22.44
N PRO A 109 -16.36 -35.06 23.36
CA PRO A 109 -17.78 -35.28 23.17
C PRO A 109 -18.60 -33.97 23.24
N THR A 110 -17.99 -32.84 23.60
CA THR A 110 -18.67 -31.54 23.68
C THR A 110 -18.66 -30.78 22.36
N GLU A 111 -17.88 -31.23 21.37
CA GLU A 111 -17.89 -30.69 20.03
C GLU A 111 -19.23 -30.99 19.35
N ALA A 112 -19.91 -29.89 18.91
CA ALA A 112 -21.29 -29.97 18.43
C ALA A 112 -21.43 -30.75 17.11
N ASP A 113 -20.42 -30.71 16.24
CA ASP A 113 -20.35 -31.41 14.96
C ASP A 113 -19.44 -32.65 15.01
N GLY A 114 -18.76 -32.89 16.15
CA GLY A 114 -17.82 -33.98 16.37
C GLY A 114 -16.49 -33.83 15.63
N MET A 115 -16.11 -32.62 15.27
CA MET A 115 -14.89 -32.32 14.51
C MET A 115 -14.02 -31.29 15.27
N ASP A 116 -12.70 -31.49 15.20
CA ASP A 116 -11.69 -30.51 15.63
C ASP A 116 -11.07 -29.84 14.40
N GLU A 117 -10.96 -28.53 14.40
CA GLU A 117 -10.18 -27.79 13.41
C GLU A 117 -8.69 -27.83 13.74
N PHE A 118 -7.86 -27.85 12.71
CA PHE A 118 -6.43 -27.80 12.92
C PHE A 118 -5.66 -27.06 11.82
N MET A 119 -4.57 -26.46 12.19
CA MET A 119 -3.55 -25.90 11.32
C MET A 119 -2.55 -27.00 10.97
N ALA A 120 -2.35 -27.29 9.66
CA ALA A 120 -1.35 -28.24 9.21
C ALA A 120 0.01 -27.53 9.12
N LEU A 121 1.00 -28.02 9.87
CA LEU A 121 2.33 -27.42 9.97
C LEU A 121 3.34 -28.06 9.01
N GLY A 122 4.58 -27.59 9.06
CA GLY A 122 5.66 -28.06 8.21
C GLY A 122 5.83 -29.58 8.26
N GLY A 123 5.85 -30.20 7.08
CA GLY A 123 5.99 -31.64 6.93
C GLY A 123 4.79 -32.49 7.36
N PHE A 124 3.61 -31.90 7.57
CA PHE A 124 2.39 -32.63 7.97
C PHE A 124 2.10 -33.79 7.01
N ARG A 125 1.73 -34.94 7.60
CA ARG A 125 1.46 -36.21 6.88
C ARG A 125 0.09 -36.74 7.25
N VAL A 126 -0.72 -37.01 6.23
CA VAL A 126 -2.09 -37.56 6.40
C VAL A 126 -2.06 -38.98 6.96
N THR A 127 -1.14 -39.82 6.51
CA THR A 127 -1.11 -41.26 6.85
C THR A 127 -0.50 -41.57 8.21
N ARG A 128 0.37 -40.68 8.70
CA ARG A 128 1.02 -40.79 10.00
C ARG A 128 1.22 -39.39 10.58
N PRO A 129 0.16 -38.73 11.05
CA PRO A 129 0.29 -37.42 11.64
C PRO A 129 1.20 -37.47 12.87
N ASP A 130 2.20 -36.59 12.92
CA ASP A 130 3.03 -36.37 14.11
C ASP A 130 2.45 -35.20 14.90
N THR A 131 2.41 -35.32 16.23
CA THR A 131 1.85 -34.28 17.11
C THR A 131 2.54 -32.92 16.99
N ASN A 132 3.76 -32.88 16.46
CA ASN A 132 4.51 -31.65 16.24
C ASN A 132 4.19 -30.99 14.88
N GLN A 133 3.37 -31.64 14.05
CA GLN A 133 3.06 -31.21 12.69
C GLN A 133 1.64 -30.62 12.54
N TYR A 134 0.92 -30.42 13.62
CA TYR A 134 -0.39 -29.75 13.62
C TYR A 134 -0.66 -29.06 14.97
N ILE A 135 -1.60 -28.13 14.96
CA ILE A 135 -2.11 -27.47 16.16
C ILE A 135 -3.63 -27.49 16.05
N LEU A 136 -4.31 -28.06 17.04
CA LEU A 136 -5.75 -27.93 17.17
C LEU A 136 -6.11 -26.50 17.58
N ASP A 137 -7.27 -26.04 17.17
CA ASP A 137 -7.80 -24.71 17.53
C ASP A 137 -7.90 -24.54 19.05
N ASP A 138 -8.35 -25.56 19.80
CA ASP A 138 -8.37 -25.58 21.26
C ASP A 138 -6.98 -25.44 21.91
N ASP A 139 -5.96 -26.08 21.34
CA ASP A 139 -4.60 -25.94 21.82
C ASP A 139 -4.09 -24.51 21.62
N LEU A 140 -4.31 -23.94 20.43
CA LEU A 140 -3.91 -22.57 20.13
C LEU A 140 -4.66 -21.58 21.03
N ARG A 141 -5.98 -21.74 21.15
CA ARG A 141 -6.81 -20.91 22.01
C ARG A 141 -6.32 -20.94 23.46
N GLY A 142 -6.00 -22.14 23.97
CA GLY A 142 -5.44 -22.32 25.31
C GLY A 142 -4.14 -21.54 25.48
N TRP A 143 -3.23 -21.58 24.51
CA TRP A 143 -1.97 -20.81 24.56
C TRP A 143 -2.21 -19.31 24.53
N LEU A 144 -3.11 -18.83 23.65
CA LEU A 144 -3.42 -17.41 23.55
C LEU A 144 -4.04 -16.86 24.85
N VAL A 145 -4.87 -17.65 25.53
CA VAL A 145 -5.46 -17.25 26.82
C VAL A 145 -4.44 -17.28 27.96
N ASN A 146 -3.62 -18.33 28.03
CA ASN A 146 -2.71 -18.53 29.17
C ASN A 146 -1.45 -17.65 29.07
N PHE A 147 -0.96 -17.36 27.87
CA PHE A 147 0.25 -16.57 27.71
C PHE A 147 -0.04 -15.05 27.66
N PHE A 148 -1.26 -14.65 27.34
CA PHE A 148 -1.63 -13.23 27.20
C PHE A 148 -2.76 -12.88 28.18
N PRO A 149 -2.45 -12.17 29.27
CA PRO A 149 -3.48 -11.72 30.21
C PRO A 149 -4.46 -10.76 29.51
N THR A 150 -5.67 -10.63 30.03
CA THR A 150 -6.73 -9.80 29.42
C THR A 150 -6.39 -8.32 29.26
N THR A 151 -5.28 -7.87 29.82
CA THR A 151 -4.71 -6.53 29.63
C THR A 151 -3.86 -6.40 28.36
N VAL A 152 -3.48 -7.52 27.72
CA VAL A 152 -2.79 -7.58 26.44
C VAL A 152 -3.81 -7.99 25.37
N ASN A 153 -3.90 -7.24 24.29
CA ASN A 153 -4.83 -7.55 23.21
C ASN A 153 -4.17 -8.54 22.23
N VAL A 154 -4.96 -9.47 21.71
CA VAL A 154 -4.50 -10.46 20.74
C VAL A 154 -5.35 -10.37 19.47
N LEU A 155 -4.70 -10.26 18.32
CA LEU A 155 -5.32 -10.38 17.01
C LEU A 155 -4.81 -11.65 16.34
N GLN A 156 -5.68 -12.65 16.24
CA GLN A 156 -5.42 -13.87 15.50
C GLN A 156 -5.91 -13.70 14.06
N ILE A 157 -5.03 -13.90 13.09
CA ILE A 157 -5.36 -13.87 11.66
C ILE A 157 -5.02 -15.23 11.07
N ALA A 158 -5.99 -15.89 10.46
CA ALA A 158 -5.81 -17.20 9.86
C ALA A 158 -6.16 -17.16 8.36
N ASP A 159 -5.16 -17.14 7.50
CA ASP A 159 -5.31 -17.25 6.05
C ASP A 159 -5.20 -18.73 5.62
N ALA A 160 -6.17 -19.50 6.07
CA ALA A 160 -6.29 -20.94 5.88
C ALA A 160 -7.77 -21.37 5.94
N CYS A 161 -8.08 -22.57 5.45
CA CYS A 161 -9.39 -23.19 5.65
C CYS A 161 -9.53 -23.63 7.10
N HIS A 162 -10.64 -23.31 7.75
CA HIS A 162 -10.99 -23.82 9.07
C HIS A 162 -12.10 -24.84 9.05
N SER A 163 -12.80 -24.98 7.94
CA SER A 163 -14.02 -25.81 7.88
C SER A 163 -13.90 -27.01 6.97
N GLY A 164 -14.35 -28.14 7.47
CA GLY A 164 -14.44 -29.42 6.80
C GLY A 164 -15.86 -29.92 6.51
N THR A 165 -16.89 -29.05 6.61
CA THR A 165 -18.27 -29.50 6.43
C THR A 165 -18.54 -30.11 5.06
N LEU A 166 -19.14 -31.30 5.05
CA LEU A 166 -19.45 -32.13 3.86
C LEU A 166 -20.45 -31.47 2.88
N ASN A 167 -21.13 -30.41 3.26
CA ASN A 167 -22.16 -29.73 2.46
C ASN A 167 -21.61 -28.52 1.69
N ARG A 168 -20.36 -28.57 1.23
CA ARG A 168 -19.79 -27.49 0.43
C ARG A 168 -20.48 -27.43 -0.92
N ALA A 169 -21.02 -26.26 -1.26
CA ALA A 169 -21.55 -25.98 -2.57
C ALA A 169 -20.50 -26.33 -3.65
N ILE A 170 -20.96 -26.81 -4.80
CA ILE A 170 -20.11 -27.01 -5.98
C ILE A 170 -19.44 -25.67 -6.26
N VAL A 171 -18.13 -25.57 -5.98
CA VAL A 171 -17.35 -24.37 -6.26
C VAL A 171 -17.23 -24.26 -7.77
N ALA A 172 -17.71 -23.16 -8.35
CA ALA A 172 -17.52 -22.89 -9.77
C ALA A 172 -16.01 -22.93 -10.13
N PRO A 173 -15.63 -23.27 -11.36
CA PRO A 173 -14.23 -23.22 -11.78
C PRO A 173 -13.62 -21.86 -11.45
N THR A 174 -12.52 -21.87 -10.70
CA THR A 174 -11.83 -20.66 -10.26
C THR A 174 -10.33 -20.80 -10.59
N PRO A 175 -9.64 -19.71 -10.94
CA PRO A 175 -8.19 -19.73 -11.10
C PRO A 175 -7.43 -19.86 -9.76
N PHE A 176 -8.16 -19.89 -8.64
CA PHE A 176 -7.58 -19.94 -7.31
C PHE A 176 -7.44 -21.38 -6.81
N LYS A 177 -6.34 -21.63 -6.08
CA LYS A 177 -6.11 -22.88 -5.34
C LYS A 177 -6.74 -22.79 -3.95
N LYS A 178 -7.20 -23.93 -3.43
CA LYS A 178 -7.77 -24.03 -2.08
C LYS A 178 -6.66 -24.24 -1.05
N ARG A 179 -6.79 -23.63 0.12
CA ARG A 179 -5.89 -23.80 1.27
C ARG A 179 -6.40 -24.87 2.23
N THR A 180 -6.81 -26.04 1.71
CA THR A 180 -7.23 -27.17 2.52
C THR A 180 -6.29 -28.36 2.34
N ALA A 181 -5.86 -28.95 3.45
CA ALA A 181 -5.01 -30.15 3.43
C ALA A 181 -5.78 -31.40 2.97
N LEU A 182 -7.11 -31.36 3.01
CA LEU A 182 -7.94 -32.54 2.80
C LEU A 182 -9.23 -32.19 2.06
N ASP A 183 -9.56 -33.00 1.07
CA ASP A 183 -10.89 -32.97 0.42
C ASP A 183 -11.96 -33.72 1.25
N ASN A 184 -11.55 -34.66 2.10
CA ASN A 184 -12.44 -35.43 2.98
C ASN A 184 -11.92 -35.47 4.42
N PRO A 185 -12.45 -34.62 5.32
CA PRO A 185 -12.01 -34.54 6.71
C PRO A 185 -12.27 -35.83 7.52
N LEU A 186 -13.27 -36.62 7.20
CA LEU A 186 -13.61 -37.86 7.90
C LEU A 186 -12.54 -38.97 7.76
N ALA A 187 -11.54 -38.77 6.90
CA ALA A 187 -10.49 -39.74 6.63
C ALA A 187 -9.29 -39.65 7.61
N ILE A 188 -9.22 -38.60 8.45
CA ILE A 188 -8.10 -38.43 9.38
C ILE A 188 -8.51 -38.65 10.84
N SER A 189 -7.70 -39.45 11.51
CA SER A 189 -7.65 -39.49 12.97
C SER A 189 -6.30 -38.97 13.44
N LEU A 190 -6.29 -37.82 14.08
CA LEU A 190 -5.09 -37.25 14.69
C LEU A 190 -4.73 -38.00 15.98
N PRO A 191 -3.44 -38.21 16.30
CA PRO A 191 -3.06 -38.65 17.63
C PRO A 191 -3.49 -37.60 18.67
N PRO A 192 -3.67 -37.98 19.94
CA PRO A 192 -3.98 -37.00 20.98
C PRO A 192 -2.87 -35.96 21.07
N SER A 193 -3.27 -34.70 21.28
CA SER A 193 -2.29 -33.65 21.58
C SER A 193 -1.48 -34.03 22.83
N PRO A 194 -0.19 -33.70 22.86
CA PRO A 194 0.61 -33.90 24.06
C PRO A 194 -0.03 -33.18 25.26
N PRO A 195 0.10 -33.73 26.47
CA PRO A 195 -0.34 -33.02 27.68
C PRO A 195 0.29 -31.63 27.73
N ASP A 196 -0.54 -30.60 27.86
CA ASP A 196 -0.09 -29.20 27.94
C ASP A 196 -0.88 -28.51 29.06
N PRO A 197 -0.21 -27.99 30.10
CA PRO A 197 -0.87 -27.28 31.20
C PRO A 197 -1.52 -25.96 30.71
N ALA A 198 -1.13 -25.46 29.54
CA ALA A 198 -1.73 -24.29 28.93
C ALA A 198 -2.97 -24.62 28.06
N ARG A 199 -3.30 -25.89 27.88
CA ARG A 199 -4.56 -26.30 27.24
C ARG A 199 -5.74 -25.97 28.14
N LEU A 200 -6.70 -25.24 27.62
CA LEU A 200 -7.95 -25.00 28.33
C LEU A 200 -8.99 -26.06 27.95
N PRO A 201 -9.92 -26.38 28.85
CA PRO A 201 -11.11 -27.11 28.46
C PRO A 201 -11.91 -26.28 27.44
N PRO A 202 -12.66 -26.92 26.54
CA PRO A 202 -13.52 -26.22 25.59
C PRO A 202 -14.40 -25.18 26.30
N SER A 203 -14.43 -23.99 25.80
CA SER A 203 -15.21 -22.89 26.36
C SER A 203 -16.02 -22.22 25.25
N LYS A 204 -17.30 -22.03 25.51
CA LYS A 204 -18.21 -21.33 24.59
C LYS A 204 -18.05 -19.81 24.60
N VAL A 205 -17.22 -19.27 25.51
CA VAL A 205 -17.04 -17.82 25.66
C VAL A 205 -15.62 -17.46 25.26
N ASP A 206 -15.51 -16.64 24.23
CA ASP A 206 -14.22 -16.11 23.80
C ASP A 206 -13.66 -15.11 24.81
N PRO A 207 -12.33 -15.13 25.04
CA PRO A 207 -11.70 -14.14 25.88
C PRO A 207 -11.95 -12.72 25.32
N PRO A 208 -12.26 -11.75 26.20
CA PRO A 208 -12.59 -10.40 25.73
C PRO A 208 -11.42 -9.67 25.06
N ASN A 209 -10.19 -10.17 25.18
CA ASN A 209 -8.98 -9.60 24.54
C ASN A 209 -8.57 -10.32 23.26
N LEU A 210 -9.27 -11.36 22.85
CA LEU A 210 -8.98 -12.10 21.62
C LEU A 210 -9.89 -11.62 20.48
N VAL A 211 -9.29 -11.09 19.44
CA VAL A 211 -9.92 -10.76 18.16
C VAL A 211 -9.51 -11.82 17.16
N TYR A 212 -10.46 -12.39 16.46
CA TYR A 212 -10.22 -13.38 15.42
C TYR A 212 -10.62 -12.86 14.05
N VAL A 213 -9.79 -13.15 13.04
CA VAL A 213 -10.06 -12.91 11.62
C VAL A 213 -9.66 -14.15 10.83
N GLY A 214 -10.63 -14.81 10.23
CA GLY A 214 -10.47 -15.99 9.39
C GLY A 214 -10.64 -15.67 7.91
N ALA A 215 -10.00 -16.44 7.05
CA ALA A 215 -10.05 -16.23 5.61
C ALA A 215 -11.42 -16.54 5.01
N ALA A 216 -12.17 -17.46 5.57
CA ALA A 216 -13.43 -17.94 5.02
C ALA A 216 -14.46 -18.22 6.12
N GLN A 217 -15.73 -18.28 5.73
CA GLN A 217 -16.80 -18.78 6.59
C GLN A 217 -16.72 -20.32 6.70
N ASP A 218 -17.41 -20.91 7.68
CA ASP A 218 -17.35 -22.34 7.99
C ASP A 218 -17.69 -23.27 6.81
N ASN A 219 -18.48 -22.80 5.86
CA ASN A 219 -18.90 -23.56 4.68
C ASN A 219 -18.12 -23.20 3.40
N GLN A 220 -17.01 -22.48 3.52
CA GLN A 220 -16.24 -21.98 2.38
C GLN A 220 -14.78 -22.42 2.45
N PHE A 221 -14.07 -22.29 1.32
CA PHE A 221 -12.63 -22.48 1.23
C PHE A 221 -11.89 -21.15 1.30
N ALA A 222 -10.80 -21.09 2.02
CA ALA A 222 -9.78 -20.08 1.83
C ALA A 222 -9.04 -20.36 0.52
N LEU A 223 -8.79 -19.33 -0.26
CA LEU A 223 -8.26 -19.40 -1.61
C LEU A 223 -6.94 -18.63 -1.72
N GLU A 224 -6.06 -19.10 -2.61
CA GLU A 224 -4.86 -18.40 -3.02
C GLU A 224 -4.71 -18.39 -4.54
N GLY A 225 -4.01 -17.39 -5.06
CA GLY A 225 -3.69 -17.31 -6.47
C GLY A 225 -2.92 -16.05 -6.83
N PRO A 226 -2.60 -15.83 -8.11
CA PRO A 226 -1.89 -14.64 -8.55
C PRO A 226 -2.75 -13.39 -8.27
N LEU A 227 -2.22 -12.49 -7.43
CA LEU A 227 -2.88 -11.25 -7.03
C LEU A 227 -1.89 -10.07 -7.02
N PRO A 228 -2.24 -8.97 -7.72
CA PRO A 228 -3.34 -8.88 -8.69
C PRO A 228 -3.14 -9.89 -9.83
N ARG A 229 -4.12 -10.16 -10.67
CA ARG A 229 -4.10 -11.23 -11.70
C ARG A 229 -2.90 -11.15 -12.65
N GLY A 230 -2.64 -12.20 -13.40
CA GLY A 230 -1.53 -12.31 -14.37
C GLY A 230 -0.30 -12.97 -13.77
N ASP A 231 0.90 -12.47 -14.10
CA ASP A 231 2.20 -13.01 -13.63
C ASP A 231 2.57 -12.56 -12.20
N SER A 232 1.58 -12.09 -11.44
CA SER A 232 1.78 -11.68 -10.04
C SER A 232 2.06 -12.89 -9.16
N PRO A 233 2.81 -12.72 -8.05
CA PRO A 233 3.00 -13.79 -7.07
C PRO A 233 1.67 -14.29 -6.53
N SER A 234 1.57 -15.60 -6.30
CA SER A 234 0.41 -16.17 -5.61
C SER A 234 0.30 -15.62 -4.18
N ARG A 235 -0.90 -15.25 -3.77
CA ARG A 235 -1.22 -14.66 -2.46
C ARG A 235 -2.54 -15.22 -1.94
N GLY A 236 -2.69 -15.33 -0.63
CA GLY A 236 -4.00 -15.56 -0.02
C GLY A 236 -4.91 -14.35 -0.17
N LEU A 237 -6.19 -14.59 -0.45
CA LEU A 237 -7.14 -13.51 -0.68
C LEU A 237 -7.33 -12.63 0.57
N LEU A 238 -7.32 -13.24 1.78
CA LEU A 238 -7.43 -12.49 3.02
C LEU A 238 -6.23 -11.55 3.22
N THR A 239 -5.01 -12.06 3.08
CA THR A 239 -3.79 -11.26 3.28
C THR A 239 -3.69 -10.14 2.24
N TYR A 240 -4.08 -10.40 0.99
CA TYR A 240 -4.15 -9.38 -0.05
C TYR A 240 -5.21 -8.30 0.25
N ALA A 241 -6.39 -8.72 0.75
CA ALA A 241 -7.43 -7.79 1.17
C ALA A 241 -6.99 -6.92 2.37
N LEU A 242 -6.25 -7.51 3.33
CA LEU A 242 -5.70 -6.79 4.49
C LEU A 242 -4.70 -5.71 4.05
N GLU A 243 -3.80 -6.04 3.14
CA GLU A 243 -2.87 -5.05 2.58
C GLU A 243 -3.62 -3.91 1.90
N GLY A 244 -4.64 -4.21 1.10
CA GLY A 244 -5.50 -3.22 0.47
C GLY A 244 -6.23 -2.34 1.48
N ALA A 245 -6.81 -2.93 2.52
CA ALA A 245 -7.51 -2.20 3.58
C ALA A 245 -6.62 -1.15 4.28
N LEU A 246 -5.31 -1.41 4.40
CA LEU A 246 -4.37 -0.53 5.08
C LEU A 246 -3.65 0.46 4.15
N LYS A 247 -3.67 0.23 2.83
CA LYS A 247 -2.92 1.04 1.86
C LYS A 247 -3.80 1.81 0.88
N GLU A 248 -4.98 1.30 0.53
CA GLU A 248 -5.81 1.94 -0.48
C GLU A 248 -6.52 3.19 0.04
N ARG A 249 -6.47 4.25 -0.76
CA ARG A 249 -7.02 5.54 -0.36
C ARG A 249 -8.00 6.09 -1.37
N ARG A 250 -8.96 6.84 -0.86
CA ARG A 250 -9.85 7.70 -1.65
C ARG A 250 -9.10 8.94 -2.15
N PRO A 251 -9.62 9.66 -3.14
CA PRO A 251 -9.02 10.90 -3.63
C PRO A 251 -8.78 11.97 -2.55
N ASN A 252 -9.57 11.94 -1.47
CA ASN A 252 -9.40 12.84 -0.32
C ASN A 252 -8.27 12.45 0.64
N GLY A 253 -7.55 11.33 0.37
CA GLY A 253 -6.45 10.82 1.18
C GLY A 253 -6.84 9.85 2.29
N ASN A 254 -8.13 9.72 2.63
CA ASN A 254 -8.61 8.76 3.62
C ASN A 254 -8.52 7.32 3.10
N LEU A 255 -8.34 6.36 4.01
CA LEU A 255 -8.41 4.95 3.64
C LEU A 255 -9.79 4.62 3.05
N VAL A 256 -9.81 3.71 2.07
CA VAL A 256 -11.07 3.16 1.55
C VAL A 256 -11.81 2.39 2.65
N SER A 257 -11.07 1.78 3.56
CA SER A 257 -11.54 1.03 4.72
C SER A 257 -12.03 1.88 5.90
N ASP A 258 -11.71 3.18 5.96
CA ASP A 258 -12.28 4.14 6.91
C ASP A 258 -13.71 4.47 6.45
N LEU A 259 -14.69 3.71 6.93
CA LEU A 259 -16.06 3.74 6.42
C LEU A 259 -16.84 4.96 6.90
N ASP A 260 -16.58 5.43 8.12
CA ASP A 260 -17.23 6.61 8.71
C ASP A 260 -16.48 7.93 8.43
N ASN A 261 -15.32 7.86 7.75
CA ASN A 261 -14.45 8.98 7.38
C ASN A 261 -13.92 9.79 8.56
N ASN A 262 -13.68 9.16 9.71
CA ASN A 262 -13.12 9.80 10.90
C ASN A 262 -11.59 9.91 10.89
N GLY A 263 -10.92 9.36 9.87
CA GLY A 263 -9.46 9.36 9.72
C GLY A 263 -8.75 8.23 10.48
N GLN A 264 -9.50 7.31 11.09
CA GLN A 264 -8.99 6.14 11.79
C GLN A 264 -9.55 4.86 11.16
N LEU A 265 -8.91 3.75 11.41
CA LEU A 265 -9.39 2.44 10.99
C LEU A 265 -9.67 1.59 12.23
N SER A 266 -10.93 1.50 12.62
CA SER A 266 -11.37 0.62 13.71
C SER A 266 -11.34 -0.85 13.30
N LEU A 267 -11.29 -1.75 14.28
CA LEU A 267 -11.37 -3.20 14.01
C LEU A 267 -12.69 -3.61 13.38
N ALA A 268 -13.79 -2.96 13.73
CA ALA A 268 -15.09 -3.23 13.11
C ALA A 268 -15.09 -2.88 11.60
N GLU A 269 -14.51 -1.73 11.25
CA GLU A 269 -14.38 -1.32 9.85
C GLU A 269 -13.41 -2.21 9.08
N LEU A 270 -12.28 -2.59 9.72
CA LEU A 270 -11.34 -3.55 9.13
C LEU A 270 -12.04 -4.87 8.83
N ALA A 271 -12.77 -5.45 9.79
CA ALA A 271 -13.51 -6.69 9.62
C ALA A 271 -14.53 -6.61 8.47
N SER A 272 -15.34 -5.54 8.42
CA SER A 272 -16.31 -5.30 7.35
C SER A 272 -15.65 -5.14 5.98
N THR A 273 -14.51 -4.45 5.93
CA THR A 273 -13.76 -4.26 4.69
C THR A 273 -13.16 -5.57 4.20
N LEU A 274 -12.60 -6.39 5.10
CA LEU A 274 -12.03 -7.69 4.73
C LEU A 274 -13.10 -8.64 4.19
N GLU A 275 -14.29 -8.68 4.81
CA GLU A 275 -15.41 -9.47 4.30
C GLU A 275 -15.81 -9.06 2.88
N SER A 276 -16.04 -7.77 2.66
CA SER A 276 -16.45 -7.25 1.35
C SER A 276 -15.40 -7.54 0.27
N ARG A 277 -14.12 -7.34 0.61
CA ARG A 277 -13.03 -7.49 -0.35
C ARG A 277 -12.72 -8.93 -0.68
N THR A 278 -12.69 -9.83 0.28
CA THR A 278 -12.49 -11.27 0.01
C THR A 278 -13.63 -11.81 -0.85
N ARG A 279 -14.87 -11.34 -0.61
CA ARG A 279 -16.02 -11.66 -1.42
C ARG A 279 -15.89 -11.17 -2.86
N GLU A 280 -15.44 -9.94 -3.05
CA GLU A 280 -15.22 -9.36 -4.39
C GLU A 280 -14.10 -10.09 -5.14
N LEU A 281 -12.92 -10.26 -4.51
CA LEU A 281 -11.76 -10.92 -5.09
C LEU A 281 -12.05 -12.36 -5.54
N SER A 282 -12.82 -13.09 -4.74
CA SER A 282 -13.18 -14.49 -4.99
C SER A 282 -14.39 -14.68 -5.91
N SER A 283 -14.98 -13.61 -6.43
CA SER A 283 -16.26 -13.66 -7.15
C SER A 283 -17.36 -14.38 -6.32
N THR A 284 -17.48 -14.00 -5.06
CA THR A 284 -18.44 -14.51 -4.07
C THR A 284 -18.23 -15.96 -3.59
N GLN A 285 -17.04 -16.51 -3.76
CA GLN A 285 -16.72 -17.89 -3.31
C GLN A 285 -16.08 -17.94 -1.91
N GLN A 286 -15.53 -16.82 -1.43
CA GLN A 286 -14.88 -16.71 -0.13
C GLN A 286 -15.26 -15.39 0.52
N TRP A 287 -15.65 -15.42 1.79
CA TRP A 287 -15.89 -14.25 2.63
C TRP A 287 -15.13 -14.44 3.93
N SER A 288 -14.32 -13.47 4.31
CA SER A 288 -13.66 -13.56 5.60
C SER A 288 -14.68 -13.58 6.74
N SER A 289 -14.32 -14.28 7.82
CA SER A 289 -15.04 -14.27 9.08
C SER A 289 -14.29 -13.44 10.10
N ALA A 290 -15.00 -12.82 11.04
CA ALA A 290 -14.37 -12.10 12.13
C ALA A 290 -15.21 -12.22 13.42
N ALA A 291 -14.51 -12.43 14.54
CA ALA A 291 -15.08 -12.29 15.87
C ALA A 291 -14.36 -11.15 16.59
N VAL A 292 -15.04 -10.01 16.69
CA VAL A 292 -14.50 -8.81 17.34
C VAL A 292 -15.32 -8.56 18.60
N PRO A 293 -14.72 -8.75 19.80
CA PRO A 293 -15.42 -8.45 21.05
C PRO A 293 -15.85 -6.98 21.12
N ALA A 294 -17.02 -6.69 21.69
CA ALA A 294 -17.59 -5.33 21.73
C ALA A 294 -16.63 -4.26 22.28
N ARG A 295 -15.80 -4.62 23.25
CA ARG A 295 -14.78 -3.69 23.78
C ARG A 295 -13.70 -3.31 22.77
N ASN A 296 -13.48 -4.13 21.74
CA ASN A 296 -12.44 -3.95 20.72
C ASN A 296 -12.96 -3.38 19.40
N GLU A 297 -14.27 -3.30 19.20
CA GLU A 297 -14.87 -2.82 17.94
C GLU A 297 -14.31 -1.46 17.49
N ARG A 298 -14.11 -0.55 18.43
CA ARG A 298 -13.56 0.79 18.18
C ARG A 298 -12.05 0.88 18.35
N SER A 299 -11.37 -0.23 18.64
CA SER A 299 -9.92 -0.23 18.78
C SER A 299 -9.25 0.02 17.43
N VAL A 300 -8.23 0.85 17.44
CA VAL A 300 -7.38 1.16 16.29
C VAL A 300 -6.03 0.50 16.54
N ILE A 301 -5.74 -0.58 15.81
CA ILE A 301 -4.43 -1.25 15.88
C ILE A 301 -3.49 -0.62 14.87
N PHE A 302 -3.98 -0.50 13.65
CA PHE A 302 -3.22 -0.01 12.53
C PHE A 302 -3.50 1.46 12.30
N GLN A 303 -2.46 2.27 12.35
CA GLN A 303 -2.58 3.66 11.95
C GLN A 303 -2.67 3.75 10.42
N PRO A 304 -3.47 4.67 9.87
CA PRO A 304 -3.44 4.92 8.45
C PRO A 304 -2.00 5.23 8.03
N LEU A 305 -1.37 4.34 7.25
CA LEU A 305 -0.03 4.57 6.74
C LEU A 305 -0.03 5.90 5.99
N LYS A 306 0.95 6.76 6.26
CA LYS A 306 1.13 7.96 5.43
C LYS A 306 1.27 7.49 3.99
N PRO A 307 0.52 8.08 3.04
CA PRO A 307 0.76 7.77 1.64
C PRO A 307 2.25 8.04 1.37
N PRO A 308 2.92 7.20 0.56
CA PRO A 308 4.25 7.55 0.09
C PRO A 308 4.17 8.97 -0.51
N PRO A 309 5.24 9.77 -0.43
CA PRO A 309 5.29 11.04 -1.12
C PRO A 309 4.74 10.88 -2.54
N ALA A 310 4.02 11.87 -3.04
CA ALA A 310 3.34 11.77 -4.34
C ALA A 310 4.30 11.40 -5.49
N ASP A 311 5.58 11.68 -5.31
CA ASP A 311 6.68 11.37 -6.21
C ASP A 311 7.17 9.89 -6.13
N GLU A 312 6.91 9.18 -5.03
CA GLU A 312 7.29 7.78 -4.84
C GLU A 312 6.17 6.79 -5.19
N ARG A 313 4.93 7.27 -5.22
CA ARG A 313 3.78 6.44 -5.55
C ARG A 313 3.86 5.93 -7.00
N PRO A 314 3.70 4.61 -7.24
CA PRO A 314 3.55 4.10 -8.59
C PRO A 314 2.38 4.79 -9.30
N ILE A 315 2.59 5.22 -10.54
CA ILE A 315 1.50 5.71 -11.39
C ILE A 315 0.66 4.50 -11.81
N GLU A 316 -0.62 4.54 -11.48
CA GLU A 316 -1.55 3.48 -11.83
C GLU A 316 -2.07 3.65 -13.26
N VAL A 317 -1.81 2.65 -14.11
CA VAL A 317 -2.20 2.66 -15.52
C VAL A 317 -3.22 1.57 -15.79
N LYS A 318 -4.41 1.96 -16.23
CA LYS A 318 -5.46 1.04 -16.69
C LYS A 318 -5.32 0.78 -18.20
N PRO A 319 -5.29 -0.48 -18.66
CA PRO A 319 -5.40 -0.76 -20.09
C PRO A 319 -6.81 -0.43 -20.59
N ALA A 320 -6.90 0.23 -21.74
CA ALA A 320 -8.16 0.52 -22.44
C ALA A 320 -8.46 -0.51 -23.53
N ASP A 321 -7.48 -1.30 -23.95
CA ASP A 321 -7.60 -2.34 -24.96
C ASP A 321 -6.73 -3.56 -24.62
N GLU A 322 -6.90 -4.65 -25.36
CA GLU A 322 -6.19 -5.91 -25.18
C GLU A 322 -4.68 -5.76 -25.42
N ALA A 323 -4.28 -4.97 -26.42
CA ALA A 323 -2.87 -4.71 -26.71
C ALA A 323 -2.19 -3.96 -25.57
N ALA A 324 -2.86 -2.99 -24.94
CA ALA A 324 -2.36 -2.31 -23.75
C ALA A 324 -2.26 -3.27 -22.54
N ALA A 325 -3.23 -4.19 -22.38
CA ALA A 325 -3.19 -5.17 -21.31
C ALA A 325 -1.99 -6.11 -21.42
N ASP A 326 -1.69 -6.60 -22.62
CA ASP A 326 -0.53 -7.46 -22.89
C ASP A 326 0.79 -6.70 -22.63
N LEU A 327 0.90 -5.49 -23.11
CA LEU A 327 2.10 -4.67 -22.95
C LEU A 327 2.36 -4.22 -21.51
N LEU A 328 1.31 -3.97 -20.71
CA LEU A 328 1.41 -3.62 -19.30
C LEU A 328 1.72 -4.81 -18.39
N GLY A 329 1.54 -6.06 -18.85
CA GLY A 329 1.97 -7.28 -18.16
C GLY A 329 3.49 -7.37 -17.96
N GLY A 330 4.28 -6.61 -18.72
CA GLY A 330 5.73 -6.53 -18.57
C GLY A 330 6.19 -5.66 -17.40
N ARG A 331 7.52 -5.66 -17.14
CA ARG A 331 8.13 -4.79 -16.11
C ARG A 331 8.17 -3.35 -16.59
N GLY A 332 7.69 -2.42 -15.75
CA GLY A 332 7.71 -0.99 -16.04
C GLY A 332 7.51 -0.13 -14.78
N PRO A 333 7.60 1.21 -14.91
CA PRO A 333 7.42 2.14 -13.79
C PRO A 333 5.96 2.37 -13.39
N TRP A 334 5.06 1.50 -13.80
CA TRP A 334 3.60 1.57 -13.57
C TRP A 334 3.12 0.46 -12.65
N ALA A 335 1.93 0.67 -12.04
CA ALA A 335 1.12 -0.37 -11.48
C ALA A 335 0.02 -0.72 -12.50
N SER A 336 0.05 -1.93 -13.03
CA SER A 336 -0.82 -2.36 -14.14
C SER A 336 -2.27 -2.65 -13.76
N ILE A 337 -2.60 -2.66 -12.46
CA ILE A 337 -3.97 -2.86 -11.97
C ILE A 337 -4.31 -1.75 -10.99
N PRO A 338 -5.13 -0.78 -11.43
CA PRO A 338 -5.58 0.29 -10.55
C PRO A 338 -6.40 -0.28 -9.40
N ARG A 339 -6.04 0.09 -8.19
CA ARG A 339 -6.78 -0.26 -6.97
C ARG A 339 -7.97 0.69 -6.72
N GLY A 340 -8.20 1.61 -7.66
CA GLY A 340 -9.24 2.64 -7.59
C GLY A 340 -9.39 3.35 -8.94
N THR A 341 -9.61 4.68 -8.91
CA THR A 341 -9.57 5.49 -10.12
C THR A 341 -8.13 5.57 -10.61
N PRO A 342 -7.80 5.07 -11.83
CA PRO A 342 -6.44 5.06 -12.34
C PRO A 342 -5.93 6.48 -12.55
N ASP A 343 -4.62 6.69 -12.39
CA ASP A 343 -3.98 7.96 -12.77
C ASP A 343 -4.03 8.19 -14.27
N LEU A 344 -3.86 7.09 -15.02
CA LEU A 344 -3.86 7.09 -16.49
C LEU A 344 -4.64 5.88 -17.03
N THR A 345 -5.26 6.08 -18.20
CA THR A 345 -5.82 4.99 -19.02
C THR A 345 -5.13 5.00 -20.37
N TRP A 346 -4.58 3.86 -20.80
CA TRP A 346 -3.82 3.74 -22.03
C TRP A 346 -4.50 2.82 -23.04
N ASN A 347 -4.66 3.33 -24.27
CA ASN A 347 -5.06 2.56 -25.45
C ASN A 347 -3.86 2.43 -26.39
N ALA A 348 -3.25 1.26 -26.42
CA ALA A 348 -2.04 1.02 -27.22
C ALA A 348 -2.35 0.88 -28.72
N LYS A 349 -3.53 0.37 -29.08
CA LYS A 349 -3.95 0.21 -30.48
C LYS A 349 -4.14 1.55 -31.17
N GLU A 350 -4.84 2.46 -30.53
CA GLU A 350 -5.06 3.82 -31.06
C GLU A 350 -3.93 4.79 -30.67
N GLY A 351 -3.14 4.46 -29.65
CA GLY A 351 -1.96 5.23 -29.24
C GLY A 351 -2.28 6.46 -28.40
N TRP A 352 -3.32 6.43 -27.56
CA TRP A 352 -3.64 7.57 -26.69
C TRP A 352 -3.64 7.20 -25.20
N VAL A 353 -3.39 8.23 -24.39
CA VAL A 353 -3.48 8.14 -22.92
C VAL A 353 -4.42 9.24 -22.42
N THR A 354 -5.32 8.88 -21.50
CA THR A 354 -6.15 9.84 -20.76
C THR A 354 -5.79 9.84 -19.28
N ASP A 355 -6.06 10.96 -18.61
CA ASP A 355 -5.95 11.05 -17.14
C ASP A 355 -7.24 10.56 -16.45
N SER A 356 -7.25 10.66 -15.11
CA SER A 356 -8.40 10.26 -14.28
C SER A 356 -9.69 11.07 -14.53
N ARG A 357 -9.61 12.21 -15.19
CA ARG A 357 -10.74 13.05 -15.60
C ARG A 357 -11.27 12.68 -16.98
N GLY A 358 -10.52 11.84 -17.72
CA GLY A 358 -10.80 11.47 -19.10
C GLY A 358 -10.16 12.42 -20.13
N ASP A 359 -9.37 13.41 -19.68
CA ASP A 359 -8.67 14.32 -20.57
C ASP A 359 -7.54 13.59 -21.30
N ARG A 360 -7.41 13.80 -22.62
CA ARG A 360 -6.36 13.20 -23.43
C ARG A 360 -5.03 13.91 -23.16
N VAL A 361 -4.15 13.21 -22.42
CA VAL A 361 -2.88 13.79 -21.95
C VAL A 361 -1.71 13.53 -22.88
N ALA A 362 -1.79 12.51 -23.75
CA ALA A 362 -0.78 12.25 -24.77
C ALA A 362 -1.33 11.41 -25.92
N GLU A 363 -0.69 11.49 -27.09
CA GLU A 363 -1.04 10.78 -28.32
C GLU A 363 0.17 10.13 -28.97
N ASN A 364 -0.09 9.19 -29.90
CA ASN A 364 0.92 8.44 -30.67
C ASN A 364 1.83 7.53 -29.80
N LEU A 365 1.26 6.97 -28.71
CA LEU A 365 1.95 6.12 -27.75
C LEU A 365 1.54 4.66 -27.94
N LYS A 366 2.32 3.90 -28.67
CA LYS A 366 2.05 2.49 -29.02
C LYS A 366 2.97 1.50 -28.31
N THR A 367 3.98 1.98 -27.59
CA THR A 367 4.95 1.12 -26.90
C THR A 367 5.10 1.50 -25.41
N PRO A 368 5.53 0.54 -24.57
CA PRO A 368 5.81 0.78 -23.14
C PRO A 368 6.86 1.88 -22.91
N GLU A 369 7.86 2.00 -23.77
CA GLU A 369 8.91 3.01 -23.65
C GLU A 369 8.34 4.43 -23.87
N GLN A 370 7.40 4.58 -24.81
CA GLN A 370 6.70 5.84 -25.04
C GLN A 370 5.80 6.19 -23.85
N LEU A 371 5.07 5.20 -23.32
CA LEU A 371 4.25 5.37 -22.11
C LEU A 371 5.10 5.76 -20.89
N THR A 372 6.31 5.21 -20.77
CA THR A 372 7.24 5.56 -19.68
C THR A 372 7.51 7.06 -19.61
N GLY A 373 7.68 7.75 -20.74
CA GLY A 373 7.86 9.21 -20.77
C GLY A 373 6.69 9.96 -20.14
N VAL A 374 5.45 9.55 -20.46
CA VAL A 374 4.21 10.14 -19.87
C VAL A 374 4.13 9.88 -18.37
N ILE A 375 4.47 8.67 -17.94
CA ILE A 375 4.48 8.28 -16.52
C ILE A 375 5.52 9.11 -15.75
N MET A 376 6.73 9.23 -16.28
CA MET A 376 7.79 10.04 -15.66
C MET A 376 7.42 11.51 -15.60
N LYS A 377 6.79 12.04 -16.63
CA LYS A 377 6.23 13.40 -16.61
C LYS A 377 5.16 13.54 -15.53
N ARG A 378 4.21 12.61 -15.43
CA ARG A 378 3.17 12.65 -14.37
C ARG A 378 3.78 12.67 -12.98
N ARG A 379 4.81 11.85 -12.75
CA ARG A 379 5.58 11.86 -11.49
C ARG A 379 6.24 13.22 -11.25
N ALA A 380 6.92 13.77 -12.25
CA ALA A 380 7.57 15.08 -12.16
C ALA A 380 6.58 16.19 -11.78
N ILE A 381 5.41 16.20 -12.40
CA ILE A 381 4.36 17.18 -12.07
C ILE A 381 3.83 16.95 -10.64
N ASN A 382 3.60 15.72 -10.22
CA ASN A 382 3.19 15.42 -8.85
C ASN A 382 4.22 15.91 -7.82
N GLN A 383 5.51 15.78 -8.11
CA GLN A 383 6.60 16.30 -7.26
C GLN A 383 6.56 17.82 -7.13
N LEU A 384 6.32 18.52 -8.24
CA LEU A 384 6.37 19.97 -8.30
C LEU A 384 5.09 20.64 -7.80
N ALA A 385 3.94 19.97 -7.90
CA ALA A 385 2.62 20.56 -7.59
C ALA A 385 2.52 21.09 -6.15
N GLY A 386 3.13 20.39 -5.18
CA GLY A 386 3.17 20.82 -3.78
C GLY A 386 3.99 22.08 -3.51
N SER A 387 4.88 22.48 -4.43
CA SER A 387 5.75 23.65 -4.32
C SER A 387 5.22 24.87 -5.10
N ALA A 388 4.12 24.73 -5.82
CA ALA A 388 3.55 25.82 -6.61
C ALA A 388 2.96 26.92 -5.72
N ASN A 389 3.27 28.17 -6.03
CA ASN A 389 2.78 29.36 -5.33
C ASN A 389 2.21 30.36 -6.33
N GLU A 390 0.97 30.14 -6.74
CA GLU A 390 0.27 30.97 -7.75
C GLU A 390 0.01 32.42 -7.26
N ARG A 391 0.17 32.70 -5.96
CA ARG A 391 0.06 34.07 -5.42
C ARG A 391 1.27 34.92 -5.80
N LEU A 392 2.44 34.29 -5.90
CA LEU A 392 3.70 34.97 -6.24
C LEU A 392 4.06 34.85 -7.71
N VAL A 393 3.81 33.71 -8.33
CA VAL A 393 4.13 33.44 -9.74
C VAL A 393 2.89 32.93 -10.45
N LYS A 394 2.57 33.49 -11.62
CA LYS A 394 1.43 33.07 -12.43
C LYS A 394 1.88 32.78 -13.85
N VAL A 395 1.42 31.68 -14.38
CA VAL A 395 1.57 31.33 -15.81
C VAL A 395 0.25 31.60 -16.52
N ASP A 396 0.26 32.49 -17.50
CA ASP A 396 -0.88 32.84 -18.33
C ASP A 396 -0.65 32.29 -19.76
N ILE A 397 -1.59 31.47 -20.22
CA ILE A 397 -1.56 30.88 -21.57
C ILE A 397 -2.75 31.43 -22.33
N GLY A 398 -2.48 32.08 -23.47
CA GLY A 398 -3.47 32.75 -24.28
C GLY A 398 -3.31 32.45 -25.78
N PRO A 399 -4.19 32.99 -26.61
CA PRO A 399 -5.36 33.83 -26.29
C PRO A 399 -6.61 33.09 -25.80
N ARG A 400 -6.61 31.75 -25.75
CA ARG A 400 -7.78 30.96 -25.33
C ARG A 400 -7.92 30.93 -23.81
N PRO A 401 -9.14 30.78 -23.29
CA PRO A 401 -9.36 30.53 -21.87
C PRO A 401 -8.62 29.27 -21.35
N LYS A 402 -8.28 29.25 -20.05
CA LYS A 402 -7.61 28.14 -19.40
C LYS A 402 -8.39 26.82 -19.64
N GLY A 403 -7.67 25.76 -20.01
CA GLY A 403 -8.22 24.43 -20.24
C GLY A 403 -8.86 24.21 -21.61
N GLN A 404 -8.84 25.18 -22.51
CA GLN A 404 -9.31 24.98 -23.89
C GLN A 404 -8.21 24.40 -24.79
N LEU A 405 -8.63 23.53 -25.70
CA LEU A 405 -7.75 22.85 -26.66
C LEU A 405 -7.28 23.82 -27.76
N TYR A 406 -5.97 23.88 -28.00
CA TYR A 406 -5.34 24.49 -29.16
C TYR A 406 -5.15 23.45 -30.26
N LYS A 407 -5.68 23.70 -31.43
CA LYS A 407 -5.50 22.83 -32.59
C LYS A 407 -4.15 23.05 -33.25
N ASN A 408 -3.69 22.02 -33.97
CA ASN A 408 -2.46 22.09 -34.75
C ASN A 408 -2.40 23.37 -35.61
N GLY A 409 -1.30 24.11 -35.51
CA GLY A 409 -1.07 25.36 -36.22
C GLY A 409 -1.70 26.61 -35.60
N GLU A 410 -2.51 26.50 -34.54
CA GLU A 410 -3.05 27.67 -33.82
C GLU A 410 -1.96 28.38 -33.02
N ASN A 411 -2.09 29.70 -32.87
CA ASN A 411 -1.15 30.49 -32.09
C ASN A 411 -1.37 30.30 -30.59
N VAL A 412 -0.28 30.14 -29.88
CA VAL A 412 -0.20 30.08 -28.40
C VAL A 412 0.72 31.20 -27.94
N ASP A 413 0.24 31.99 -27.00
CA ASP A 413 1.04 32.96 -26.26
C ASP A 413 1.22 32.48 -24.82
N LEU A 414 2.43 32.67 -24.28
CA LEU A 414 2.75 32.29 -22.89
C LEU A 414 3.41 33.48 -22.20
N ALA A 415 2.86 33.88 -21.06
CA ALA A 415 3.42 34.91 -20.22
C ALA A 415 3.55 34.45 -18.77
N VAL A 416 4.57 34.94 -18.07
CA VAL A 416 4.79 34.69 -16.66
C VAL A 416 4.76 36.01 -15.91
N THR A 417 3.90 36.09 -14.90
CA THR A 417 3.79 37.26 -14.02
C THR A 417 4.41 36.91 -12.67
N HIS A 418 5.36 37.74 -12.24
CA HIS A 418 5.94 37.68 -10.91
C HIS A 418 5.47 38.88 -10.08
N ARG A 419 4.90 38.60 -8.87
CA ARG A 419 4.32 39.63 -8.00
C ARG A 419 5.23 40.04 -6.85
N GLY A 420 6.42 39.45 -6.72
CA GLY A 420 7.42 39.77 -5.70
C GLY A 420 8.37 40.88 -6.11
N GLY A 421 9.51 40.96 -5.41
CA GLY A 421 10.64 41.85 -5.74
C GLY A 421 11.34 41.47 -7.06
N ALA A 422 12.46 42.12 -7.40
CA ALA A 422 13.26 41.72 -8.55
C ALA A 422 13.75 40.27 -8.41
N ALA A 423 13.64 39.47 -9.47
CA ALA A 423 13.98 38.06 -9.47
C ALA A 423 14.35 37.56 -10.88
N TYR A 424 15.01 36.42 -10.95
CA TYR A 424 15.40 35.77 -12.20
C TYR A 424 14.39 34.69 -12.60
N LEU A 425 13.80 34.83 -13.79
CA LEU A 425 12.85 33.85 -14.34
C LEU A 425 13.58 32.75 -15.11
N THR A 426 13.24 31.52 -14.84
CA THR A 426 13.54 30.34 -15.66
C THR A 426 12.23 29.66 -16.01
N ALA A 427 11.96 29.40 -17.30
CA ALA A 427 10.78 28.67 -17.72
C ALA A 427 11.14 27.56 -18.72
N PHE A 428 10.47 26.43 -18.57
CA PHE A 428 10.58 25.29 -19.47
C PHE A 428 9.25 24.54 -19.57
N ASN A 429 9.09 23.77 -20.63
CA ASN A 429 7.93 22.92 -20.86
C ASN A 429 8.27 21.46 -20.59
N LEU A 430 7.36 20.74 -20.01
CA LEU A 430 7.30 19.28 -20.01
C LEU A 430 6.23 18.88 -21.03
N ALA A 431 6.66 18.55 -22.25
CA ALA A 431 5.79 18.18 -23.35
C ALA A 431 4.95 16.94 -23.04
N SER A 432 3.89 16.69 -23.79
CA SER A 432 2.94 15.61 -23.54
C SER A 432 3.59 14.23 -23.40
N ASP A 433 4.70 13.98 -24.10
CA ASP A 433 5.47 12.73 -24.08
C ASP A 433 6.61 12.69 -23.04
N GLY A 434 6.73 13.71 -22.19
CA GLY A 434 7.75 13.84 -21.15
C GLY A 434 9.05 14.52 -21.59
N THR A 435 9.11 15.05 -22.83
CA THR A 435 10.28 15.80 -23.32
C THR A 435 10.38 17.15 -22.61
N VAL A 436 11.59 17.50 -22.16
CA VAL A 436 11.91 18.80 -21.56
C VAL A 436 12.23 19.80 -22.68
N GLN A 437 11.65 20.98 -22.63
CA GLN A 437 11.89 22.02 -23.62
C GLN A 437 12.12 23.36 -22.94
N MET A 438 13.32 23.93 -23.09
CA MET A 438 13.64 25.24 -22.53
C MET A 438 12.83 26.31 -23.25
N LEU A 439 12.17 27.19 -22.48
CA LEU A 439 11.37 28.30 -23.01
C LEU A 439 12.01 29.65 -22.71
N TYR A 440 12.63 29.83 -21.54
CA TYR A 440 13.20 31.12 -21.14
C TYR A 440 14.25 30.97 -20.03
N PRO A 441 15.37 31.73 -20.03
CA PRO A 441 15.82 32.56 -21.17
C PRO A 441 16.44 31.67 -22.25
N LEU A 442 16.14 32.03 -23.52
CA LEU A 442 16.82 31.46 -24.67
C LEU A 442 18.12 32.24 -25.00
N ALA A 443 18.93 31.70 -25.91
CA ALA A 443 20.15 32.34 -26.32
C ALA A 443 19.87 33.77 -26.89
N GLY A 444 20.51 34.78 -26.30
CA GLY A 444 20.32 36.18 -26.68
C GLY A 444 19.23 36.94 -25.91
N GLU A 445 18.47 36.30 -25.02
CA GLU A 445 17.40 36.96 -24.24
C GLU A 445 17.85 37.55 -22.91
N GLY A 446 19.16 37.62 -22.65
CA GLY A 446 19.73 38.11 -21.40
C GLY A 446 19.77 37.08 -20.30
N ASP A 447 19.87 37.57 -19.05
CA ASP A 447 19.99 36.72 -17.84
C ASP A 447 18.66 36.34 -17.20
N GLY A 448 17.54 36.73 -17.79
CA GLY A 448 16.20 36.44 -17.27
C GLY A 448 15.77 37.32 -16.10
N LEU A 449 16.48 38.40 -15.77
CA LEU A 449 16.08 39.30 -14.68
C LEU A 449 14.72 39.95 -14.98
N MET A 450 13.83 39.92 -14.02
CA MET A 450 12.54 40.60 -14.00
C MET A 450 12.51 41.63 -12.86
N GLY A 451 11.96 42.81 -13.15
CA GLY A 451 11.69 43.80 -12.10
C GLY A 451 10.52 43.38 -11.19
N ALA A 452 10.32 44.12 -10.10
CA ALA A 452 9.23 43.89 -9.19
C ALA A 452 7.86 44.01 -9.87
N GLY A 453 6.98 43.03 -9.70
CA GLY A 453 5.61 43.01 -10.25
C GLY A 453 5.53 42.91 -11.79
N GLN A 454 6.60 42.50 -12.45
CA GLN A 454 6.63 42.42 -13.92
C GLN A 454 5.95 41.18 -14.49
N THR A 455 5.39 41.34 -15.70
CA THR A 455 4.99 40.24 -16.57
C THR A 455 6.00 40.13 -17.73
N ARG A 456 6.46 38.90 -17.98
CA ARG A 456 7.35 38.59 -19.11
C ARG A 456 6.62 37.68 -20.09
N VAL A 457 6.55 38.08 -21.35
CA VAL A 457 6.13 37.20 -22.45
C VAL A 457 7.28 36.24 -22.74
N VAL A 458 7.04 34.95 -22.55
CA VAL A 458 8.02 33.86 -22.71
C VAL A 458 7.95 33.30 -24.13
N MET A 459 6.72 33.17 -24.64
CA MET A 459 6.45 32.77 -26.02
C MET A 459 5.37 33.69 -26.60
N ALA A 460 5.56 34.14 -27.83
CA ALA A 460 4.57 34.91 -28.56
C ALA A 460 4.31 34.28 -29.94
N ARG A 461 3.02 34.05 -30.25
CA ARG A 461 2.56 33.49 -31.54
C ARG A 461 3.26 32.19 -31.94
N THR A 462 3.63 31.37 -30.96
CA THR A 462 4.16 30.03 -31.21
C THR A 462 3.03 29.14 -31.71
N LYS A 463 3.32 28.24 -32.64
CA LYS A 463 2.32 27.33 -33.19
C LYS A 463 2.19 26.08 -32.31
N ALA A 464 0.95 25.72 -31.96
CA ALA A 464 0.67 24.39 -31.41
C ALA A 464 1.08 23.32 -32.45
N ALA A 465 1.88 22.35 -32.03
CA ALA A 465 2.45 21.30 -32.89
C ALA A 465 2.64 20.00 -32.10
N PRO A 466 2.78 18.84 -32.77
CA PRO A 466 3.07 17.58 -32.10
C PRO A 466 4.36 17.62 -31.25
N PRO A 467 4.44 16.80 -30.18
CA PRO A 467 3.45 15.81 -29.75
C PRO A 467 2.22 16.44 -29.08
N PHE A 468 1.02 15.95 -29.44
CA PHE A 468 -0.23 16.48 -28.90
C PHE A 468 -0.61 15.84 -27.56
N GLY A 469 -1.38 16.58 -26.77
CA GLY A 469 -1.84 16.21 -25.44
C GLY A 469 -1.79 17.39 -24.49
N VAL A 470 -1.42 17.13 -23.24
CA VAL A 470 -1.24 18.18 -22.21
C VAL A 470 0.24 18.46 -22.02
N ASP A 471 0.65 19.67 -22.30
CA ASP A 471 1.96 20.20 -21.94
C ASP A 471 1.90 20.90 -20.58
N ASN A 472 2.96 20.80 -19.79
CA ASN A 472 3.04 21.46 -18.49
C ASN A 472 4.19 22.46 -18.46
N VAL A 473 3.86 23.73 -18.43
CA VAL A 473 4.84 24.80 -18.31
C VAL A 473 5.23 24.99 -16.86
N VAL A 474 6.53 24.92 -16.59
CA VAL A 474 7.12 25.19 -15.28
C VAL A 474 7.79 26.56 -15.33
N ALA A 475 7.35 27.48 -14.49
CA ALA A 475 7.95 28.79 -14.32
C ALA A 475 8.51 28.93 -12.91
N LEU A 476 9.82 29.14 -12.79
CA LEU A 476 10.54 29.30 -11.52
C LEU A 476 11.14 30.71 -11.47
N VAL A 477 10.95 31.41 -10.35
CA VAL A 477 11.61 32.69 -10.05
C VAL A 477 12.53 32.52 -8.85
N THR A 478 13.75 33.03 -8.97
CA THR A 478 14.81 32.91 -7.96
C THR A 478 15.40 34.28 -7.62
N PRO A 479 15.82 34.53 -6.35
CA PRO A 479 16.40 35.81 -5.95
C PRO A 479 17.78 36.07 -6.57
N THR A 480 18.48 35.00 -6.95
CA THR A 480 19.81 35.03 -7.58
C THR A 480 19.77 34.34 -8.93
N ASP A 481 20.69 34.69 -9.84
CA ASP A 481 20.76 34.07 -11.17
C ASP A 481 21.07 32.56 -11.06
N PRO A 482 20.13 31.67 -11.47
CA PRO A 482 20.25 30.21 -11.27
C PRO A 482 21.07 29.58 -12.41
N LYS A 483 22.31 30.02 -12.60
CA LYS A 483 23.17 29.57 -13.71
C LYS A 483 23.39 28.07 -13.76
N VAL A 484 23.56 27.43 -12.59
CA VAL A 484 23.78 25.98 -12.48
C VAL A 484 22.54 25.21 -12.93
N LEU A 485 21.35 25.59 -12.43
CA LEU A 485 20.07 25.02 -12.83
C LEU A 485 19.86 25.13 -14.35
N ARG A 486 20.03 26.34 -14.91
CA ARG A 486 19.83 26.57 -16.35
C ARG A 486 20.80 25.78 -17.21
N ALA A 487 22.07 25.69 -16.80
CA ALA A 487 23.06 24.85 -17.48
C ALA A 487 22.67 23.37 -17.46
N ALA A 488 22.13 22.88 -16.34
CA ALA A 488 21.66 21.51 -16.21
C ALA A 488 20.40 21.26 -17.07
N LEU A 489 19.41 22.14 -17.04
CA LEU A 489 18.22 22.05 -17.87
C LEU A 489 18.55 22.04 -19.37
N LYS A 490 19.52 22.88 -19.82
CA LYS A 490 19.99 22.87 -21.21
C LYS A 490 20.63 21.54 -21.64
N ARG A 491 21.21 20.75 -20.74
CA ARG A 491 21.79 19.44 -21.08
C ARG A 491 20.70 18.38 -21.34
N ILE A 492 19.52 18.57 -20.82
CA ILE A 492 18.37 17.69 -20.97
C ILE A 492 17.30 18.26 -21.91
N ASP A 493 17.53 19.41 -22.49
CA ASP A 493 16.65 20.01 -23.50
C ASP A 493 16.49 19.08 -24.71
N GLY A 494 15.26 18.84 -25.14
CA GLY A 494 14.90 17.85 -26.16
C GLY A 494 14.90 16.38 -25.69
N LYS A 495 15.16 16.08 -24.42
CA LYS A 495 15.17 14.71 -23.88
C LYS A 495 13.93 14.44 -23.01
N ARG A 496 13.56 13.14 -22.88
CA ARG A 496 12.45 12.68 -22.01
C ARG A 496 12.90 12.52 -20.55
N ASP A 497 13.47 13.58 -20.00
CA ASP A 497 14.09 13.61 -18.66
C ASP A 497 13.28 14.45 -17.65
N ALA A 498 11.93 14.37 -17.71
CA ALA A 498 11.03 15.14 -16.87
C ALA A 498 11.33 15.02 -15.36
N MET A 499 11.68 13.82 -14.87
CA MET A 499 12.05 13.60 -13.47
C MET A 499 13.36 14.29 -13.08
N VAL A 500 14.33 14.32 -13.99
CA VAL A 500 15.60 15.05 -13.78
C VAL A 500 15.30 16.54 -13.65
N ALA A 501 14.47 17.09 -14.55
CA ALA A 501 14.06 18.50 -14.49
C ALA A 501 13.36 18.84 -13.17
N ALA A 502 12.44 17.99 -12.70
CA ALA A 502 11.76 18.18 -11.41
C ALA A 502 12.74 18.16 -10.23
N GLY A 503 13.70 17.23 -10.20
CA GLY A 503 14.76 17.17 -9.18
C GLY A 503 15.57 18.46 -9.14
N LEU A 504 16.02 18.96 -10.30
CA LEU A 504 16.77 20.21 -10.41
C LEU A 504 16.00 21.42 -9.87
N VAL A 505 14.69 21.50 -10.15
CA VAL A 505 13.83 22.58 -9.62
C VAL A 505 13.69 22.47 -8.09
N ARG A 506 13.50 21.28 -7.56
CA ARG A 506 13.42 21.07 -6.09
C ARG A 506 14.69 21.47 -5.39
N ASP A 507 15.85 21.04 -5.90
CA ASP A 507 17.15 21.41 -5.35
C ASP A 507 17.33 22.93 -5.30
N GLU A 508 16.90 23.65 -6.33
CA GLU A 508 16.96 25.11 -6.39
C GLU A 508 16.00 25.76 -5.38
N LEU A 509 14.76 25.24 -5.27
CA LEU A 509 13.78 25.71 -4.26
C LEU A 509 14.28 25.52 -2.82
N ASP A 510 14.89 24.37 -2.53
CA ASP A 510 15.44 24.05 -1.21
C ASP A 510 16.64 24.95 -0.87
N GLN A 511 17.55 25.18 -1.84
CA GLN A 511 18.70 26.08 -1.67
C GLN A 511 18.27 27.53 -1.43
N ALA A 512 17.19 27.97 -2.08
CA ALA A 512 16.67 29.33 -1.93
C ALA A 512 15.91 29.58 -0.61
N LYS A 513 15.74 28.57 0.25
CA LYS A 513 15.14 28.66 1.62
C LYS A 513 13.85 29.49 1.68
N GLY A 514 12.94 29.25 0.74
CA GLY A 514 11.65 29.94 0.68
C GLY A 514 11.66 31.30 -0.05
N GLN A 515 12.79 31.73 -0.59
CA GLN A 515 12.91 32.98 -1.37
C GLN A 515 12.65 32.76 -2.87
N ALA A 516 12.63 31.52 -3.33
CA ALA A 516 12.21 31.17 -4.68
C ALA A 516 10.75 30.77 -4.70
N ALA A 517 10.09 30.94 -5.84
CA ALA A 517 8.71 30.53 -6.05
C ALA A 517 8.53 29.98 -7.46
N MET A 518 7.56 29.07 -7.62
CA MET A 518 7.24 28.50 -8.92
C MET A 518 5.74 28.44 -9.16
N ALA A 519 5.37 28.30 -10.44
CA ALA A 519 4.02 28.00 -10.88
C ALA A 519 4.02 26.96 -12.00
N LEU A 520 2.88 26.26 -12.14
CA LEU A 520 2.60 25.32 -13.20
C LEU A 520 1.47 25.88 -14.09
N GLY A 521 1.67 25.77 -15.41
CA GLY A 521 0.64 26.05 -16.39
C GLY A 521 0.31 24.80 -17.19
N GLU A 522 -0.93 24.61 -17.61
CA GLU A 522 -1.36 23.49 -18.45
C GLU A 522 -1.79 24.01 -19.82
N LEU A 523 -1.19 23.48 -20.89
CA LEU A 523 -1.50 23.76 -22.27
C LEU A 523 -2.04 22.49 -22.94
N TYR A 524 -3.28 22.54 -23.38
CA TYR A 524 -3.96 21.44 -24.08
C TYR A 524 -3.81 21.61 -25.58
N THR A 525 -3.21 20.62 -26.26
CA THR A 525 -2.99 20.64 -27.71
C THR A 525 -3.59 19.38 -28.37
N GLY A 526 -4.04 19.54 -29.62
CA GLY A 526 -4.60 18.43 -30.39
C GLY A 526 -4.43 18.62 -31.90
N PRO A 527 -4.68 17.56 -32.70
CA PRO A 527 -4.55 17.55 -34.12
C PRO A 527 -5.51 18.52 -34.86
#